data_6c2baec3ce2abe6fd5ac890809ddee11
#
_entry.id   6c2baec3ce2abe6fd5ac890809ddee11
#
_cell.length_a   1.000
_cell.length_b   1.000
_cell.length_c   1.000
_cell.angle_alpha   90.00
_cell.angle_beta   90.00
_cell.angle_gamma   90.00
#
_symmetry.space_group_name_H-M   'P 1'
#
loop_
_entity.id
_entity.type
_entity.pdbx_description
1 polymer ?
#
loop_
_entity_poly.entity_id
_entity_poly.type
_entity_poly.pdbx_seq_one_letter_code
_entity_poly.pdbx_strand_id
1 'polypeptide(L)'
;SYLTLRIKSSMYHRLHAPMDAAQRQVIYVSGDTWNVNPVALKRIEKLYCKNERAVLELWRGDGSSVCMVPVAAILVASIRLHCLDENLDMHYDGPQRISSARQYSKGEELGYFQHGSTVILFTDASYTLSESLRSGDTLQAGARIFTHTPDQSRTPHGAPTSTNG
;
A
#
# COMPACT_ATOMS: atom_id res chain seq x y z
N SER A 1 -10.12 -9.90 1.24
CA SER A 1 -10.12 -9.24 2.59
C SER A 1 -9.51 -7.85 2.52
N TYR A 2 -9.75 -7.01 3.53
CA TYR A 2 -9.04 -5.74 3.66
C TYR A 2 -8.73 -5.42 5.13
N LEU A 3 -7.72 -4.58 5.35
CA LEU A 3 -7.32 -4.09 6.66
C LEU A 3 -6.87 -2.62 6.55
N THR A 4 -7.29 -1.79 7.51
CA THR A 4 -6.86 -0.39 7.61
C THR A 4 -5.93 -0.23 8.81
N LEU A 5 -4.71 0.23 8.55
CA LEU A 5 -3.67 0.49 9.54
C LEU A 5 -3.48 1.99 9.70
N ARG A 6 -3.86 2.52 10.85
CA ARG A 6 -3.65 3.93 11.17
C ARG A 6 -2.29 4.15 11.80
N ILE A 7 -1.52 5.08 11.27
CA ILE A 7 -0.17 5.42 11.74
C ILE A 7 -0.21 6.83 12.35
N LYS A 8 -0.05 6.91 13.68
CA LYS A 8 0.05 8.20 14.38
C LYS A 8 1.42 8.82 14.13
N SER A 9 1.55 10.15 14.22
CA SER A 9 2.80 10.88 13.96
C SER A 9 4.02 10.43 14.79
N SER A 10 3.81 9.83 15.93
CA SER A 10 4.87 9.27 16.78
C SER A 10 5.22 7.80 16.49
N MET A 11 4.55 7.16 15.54
CA MET A 11 4.77 5.75 15.19
C MET A 11 5.78 5.62 14.05
N TYR A 12 6.11 4.37 13.72
CA TYR A 12 6.96 4.02 12.60
C TYR A 12 6.24 4.30 11.27
N HIS A 13 6.87 5.04 10.35
CA HIS A 13 6.25 5.57 9.13
C HIS A 13 6.76 4.94 7.83
N ARG A 14 7.51 3.85 7.90
CA ARG A 14 8.02 3.18 6.70
C ARG A 14 7.08 2.10 6.22
N LEU A 15 7.04 1.93 4.91
CA LEU A 15 6.24 0.93 4.21
C LEU A 15 7.16 -0.22 3.78
N HIS A 16 6.74 -1.45 4.06
CA HIS A 16 7.52 -2.63 3.70
C HIS A 16 6.71 -3.58 2.84
N ALA A 17 7.39 -4.32 1.97
CA ALA A 17 6.79 -5.35 1.17
C ALA A 17 6.23 -6.47 2.08
N PRO A 18 4.93 -6.78 2.00
CA PRO A 18 4.32 -7.78 2.87
C PRO A 18 4.71 -9.22 2.48
N MET A 19 5.26 -9.39 1.31
CA MET A 19 5.67 -10.66 0.71
C MET A 19 6.71 -10.43 -0.39
N ASP A 20 7.36 -11.49 -0.87
CA ASP A 20 8.12 -11.42 -2.12
C ASP A 20 7.16 -11.09 -3.26
N ALA A 21 7.42 -10.01 -3.99
CA ALA A 21 6.47 -9.49 -4.95
C ALA A 21 7.11 -8.74 -6.11
N ALA A 22 6.43 -8.83 -7.26
CA ALA A 22 6.66 -7.97 -8.42
C ALA A 22 5.68 -6.78 -8.38
N GLN A 23 6.19 -5.58 -8.59
CA GLN A 23 5.41 -4.36 -8.81
C GLN A 23 5.60 -3.90 -10.25
N ARG A 24 4.51 -3.57 -10.95
CA ARG A 24 4.54 -3.14 -12.35
C ARG A 24 4.28 -1.66 -12.52
N GLN A 25 3.47 -1.09 -11.64
CA GLN A 25 3.08 0.32 -11.70
C GLN A 25 2.75 0.86 -10.31
N VAL A 26 2.83 2.16 -10.19
CA VAL A 26 2.22 2.95 -9.11
C VAL A 26 1.09 3.77 -9.73
N ILE A 27 -0.07 3.80 -9.07
CA ILE A 27 -1.14 4.72 -9.46
C ILE A 27 -1.22 5.80 -8.38
N TYR A 28 -0.93 7.03 -8.76
CA TYR A 28 -1.10 8.18 -7.91
C TYR A 28 -2.50 8.79 -8.09
N VAL A 29 -3.14 9.08 -7.00
CA VAL A 29 -4.45 9.74 -6.99
C VAL A 29 -4.32 11.00 -6.16
N SER A 30 -4.26 12.12 -6.83
CA SER A 30 -4.30 13.45 -6.23
C SER A 30 -5.58 13.66 -5.42
N GLY A 31 -5.50 14.44 -4.38
CA GLY A 31 -6.66 14.71 -3.53
C GLY A 31 -6.36 15.65 -2.37
N ASP A 32 -7.25 15.66 -1.41
CA ASP A 32 -7.13 16.43 -0.18
C ASP A 32 -6.13 15.79 0.80
N THR A 33 -5.86 16.48 1.90
CA THR A 33 -4.98 16.02 2.97
C THR A 33 -5.67 16.08 4.34
N TRP A 34 -6.95 15.71 4.39
CA TRP A 34 -7.74 15.70 5.61
C TRP A 34 -7.08 14.86 6.71
N ASN A 35 -7.17 15.33 7.93
CA ASN A 35 -6.75 14.54 9.07
C ASN A 35 -7.57 13.24 9.16
N VAL A 36 -6.92 12.10 9.30
CA VAL A 36 -7.55 10.77 9.40
C VAL A 36 -7.85 10.35 10.85
N ASN A 37 -8.02 11.32 11.77
CA ASN A 37 -8.42 11.02 13.14
C ASN A 37 -9.88 10.54 13.22
N PRO A 38 -10.29 9.88 14.33
CA PRO A 38 -11.65 9.33 14.46
C PRO A 38 -12.77 10.36 14.31
N VAL A 39 -12.53 11.62 14.66
CA VAL A 39 -13.52 12.71 14.54
C VAL A 39 -13.73 13.07 13.07
N ALA A 40 -12.65 13.24 12.31
CA ALA A 40 -12.74 13.53 10.88
C ALA A 40 -13.37 12.37 10.11
N LEU A 41 -13.02 11.11 10.44
CA LEU A 41 -13.60 9.92 9.81
C LEU A 41 -15.11 9.81 10.03
N LYS A 42 -15.64 10.31 11.16
CA LYS A 42 -17.08 10.33 11.42
C LYS A 42 -17.80 11.46 10.69
N ARG A 43 -17.11 12.56 10.39
CA ARG A 43 -17.72 13.79 9.83
C ARG A 43 -17.59 13.89 8.33
N ILE A 44 -16.54 13.31 7.74
CA ILE A 44 -16.23 13.41 6.31
C ILE A 44 -16.52 12.06 5.67
N GLU A 45 -17.57 12.02 4.88
CA GLU A 45 -17.96 10.83 4.12
C GLU A 45 -16.84 10.44 3.13
N LYS A 46 -16.50 9.16 3.10
CA LYS A 46 -15.49 8.58 2.20
C LYS A 46 -14.12 9.28 2.27
N LEU A 47 -13.71 9.71 3.46
CA LEU A 47 -12.49 10.49 3.68
C LEU A 47 -11.25 9.88 3.00
N TYR A 48 -11.04 8.57 3.14
CA TYR A 48 -9.90 7.89 2.49
C TYR A 48 -9.92 7.96 0.97
N CYS A 49 -11.10 8.11 0.37
CA CYS A 49 -11.24 8.30 -1.09
C CYS A 49 -11.00 9.75 -1.52
N LYS A 50 -11.06 10.71 -0.60
CA LYS A 50 -10.80 12.12 -0.87
C LYS A 50 -9.34 12.48 -0.72
N ASN A 51 -8.64 11.82 0.22
CA ASN A 51 -7.24 12.11 0.47
C ASN A 51 -6.33 11.59 -0.64
N GLU A 52 -5.26 12.33 -0.84
CA GLU A 52 -4.14 11.97 -1.67
C GLU A 52 -3.60 10.59 -1.28
N ARG A 53 -3.35 9.75 -2.26
CA ARG A 53 -2.94 8.36 -2.05
C ARG A 53 -2.19 7.80 -3.25
N ALA A 54 -1.38 6.79 -2.99
CA ALA A 54 -0.84 5.93 -4.02
C ALA A 54 -1.50 4.55 -3.96
N VAL A 55 -1.51 3.83 -5.07
CA VAL A 55 -1.96 2.43 -5.14
C VAL A 55 -0.80 1.60 -5.68
N LEU A 56 -0.34 0.65 -4.89
CA LEU A 56 0.73 -0.28 -5.23
C LEU A 56 0.13 -1.69 -5.35
N GLU A 57 0.15 -2.23 -6.55
CA GLU A 57 -0.25 -3.61 -6.80
C GLU A 57 0.98 -4.50 -6.73
N LEU A 58 1.02 -5.36 -5.73
CA LEU A 58 2.11 -6.28 -5.45
C LEU A 58 1.67 -7.69 -5.80
N TRP A 59 2.33 -8.29 -6.80
CA TRP A 59 1.99 -9.59 -7.35
C TRP A 59 3.02 -10.63 -6.93
N ARG A 60 2.57 -11.73 -6.38
CA ARG A 60 3.38 -12.90 -6.08
C ARG A 60 3.53 -13.78 -7.32
N GLY A 61 4.57 -14.63 -7.36
CA GLY A 61 4.85 -15.51 -8.48
C GLY A 61 3.74 -16.53 -8.79
N ASP A 62 2.90 -16.87 -7.82
CA ASP A 62 1.73 -17.75 -7.98
C ASP A 62 0.45 -17.03 -8.47
N GLY A 63 0.54 -15.76 -8.81
CA GLY A 63 -0.58 -14.94 -9.27
C GLY A 63 -1.47 -14.39 -8.16
N SER A 64 -1.16 -14.63 -6.90
CA SER A 64 -1.83 -13.96 -5.78
C SER A 64 -1.33 -12.52 -5.61
N SER A 65 -2.16 -11.64 -5.04
CA SER A 65 -1.84 -10.23 -4.97
C SER A 65 -2.25 -9.56 -3.66
N VAL A 66 -1.48 -8.54 -3.31
CA VAL A 66 -1.80 -7.57 -2.26
C VAL A 66 -1.77 -6.18 -2.87
N CYS A 67 -2.86 -5.45 -2.73
CA CYS A 67 -2.90 -4.04 -3.07
C CYS A 67 -2.68 -3.22 -1.80
N MET A 68 -1.58 -2.46 -1.77
CA MET A 68 -1.25 -1.55 -0.68
C MET A 68 -1.61 -0.12 -1.10
N VAL A 69 -2.40 0.56 -0.26
CA VAL A 69 -2.83 1.94 -0.50
C VAL A 69 -2.37 2.83 0.66
N PRO A 70 -1.16 3.42 0.56
CA PRO A 70 -0.76 4.50 1.44
C PRO A 70 -1.61 5.74 1.17
N VAL A 71 -2.27 6.24 2.21
CA VAL A 71 -3.13 7.43 2.18
C VAL A 71 -2.47 8.52 2.99
N ALA A 72 -2.17 9.62 2.33
CA ALA A 72 -1.56 10.78 2.94
C ALA A 72 -2.56 11.56 3.81
N ALA A 73 -2.07 12.22 4.86
CA ALA A 73 -2.89 13.03 5.75
C ALA A 73 -2.07 14.19 6.33
N ILE A 74 -2.78 15.27 6.72
CA ILE A 74 -2.25 16.44 7.43
C ILE A 74 -1.23 17.27 6.63
N LEU A 75 -1.70 18.33 5.99
CA LEU A 75 -1.06 19.56 5.46
C LEU A 75 0.27 19.45 4.67
N VAL A 76 1.11 18.46 4.88
CA VAL A 76 2.40 18.25 4.21
C VAL A 76 2.53 16.77 3.85
N ALA A 77 1.45 16.22 3.37
CA ALA A 77 1.38 14.82 3.02
C ALA A 77 2.30 14.55 1.83
N SER A 78 3.39 13.85 2.05
CA SER A 78 4.18 13.29 0.98
C SER A 78 4.34 11.79 1.17
N ILE A 79 4.12 11.08 0.09
CA ILE A 79 4.38 9.65 -0.02
C ILE A 79 5.67 9.52 -0.81
N ARG A 80 6.74 9.07 -0.14
CA ARG A 80 7.99 8.76 -0.81
C ARG A 80 8.06 7.27 -1.11
N LEU A 81 8.19 6.92 -2.38
CA LEU A 81 8.39 5.54 -2.82
C LEU A 81 9.77 5.39 -3.44
N HIS A 82 10.54 4.37 -3.02
CA HIS A 82 11.91 4.15 -3.51
C HIS A 82 11.98 3.73 -4.99
N CYS A 83 10.86 3.32 -5.56
CA CYS A 83 10.76 3.02 -6.99
C CYS A 83 10.54 4.25 -7.88
N LEU A 84 10.39 5.43 -7.29
CA LEU A 84 10.15 6.69 -7.99
C LEU A 84 11.25 7.69 -7.65
N ASP A 85 11.66 8.50 -8.63
CA ASP A 85 12.64 9.55 -8.43
C ASP A 85 12.04 10.77 -7.70
N GLU A 86 10.75 11.01 -7.88
CA GLU A 86 10.02 12.14 -7.33
C GLU A 86 9.15 11.75 -6.11
N ASN A 87 8.85 12.75 -5.27
CA ASN A 87 7.85 12.58 -4.21
C ASN A 87 6.45 12.66 -4.80
N LEU A 88 5.55 11.85 -4.26
CA LEU A 88 4.12 12.01 -4.51
C LEU A 88 3.55 12.93 -3.43
N ASP A 89 3.27 14.16 -3.80
CA ASP A 89 2.70 15.19 -2.92
C ASP A 89 1.77 16.13 -3.71
N MET A 90 1.21 17.11 -3.05
CA MET A 90 0.25 18.06 -3.65
C MET A 90 0.81 18.86 -4.84
N HIS A 91 2.11 18.88 -5.05
CA HIS A 91 2.78 19.58 -6.16
C HIS A 91 3.15 18.63 -7.31
N TYR A 92 2.88 17.32 -7.13
CA TYR A 92 3.16 16.35 -8.18
C TYR A 92 2.26 16.59 -9.39
N ASP A 93 2.85 16.93 -10.52
CA ASP A 93 2.19 17.22 -11.80
C ASP A 93 2.43 16.15 -12.89
N GLY A 94 3.10 15.07 -12.50
CA GLY A 94 3.38 13.93 -13.37
C GLY A 94 2.18 13.04 -13.67
N PRO A 95 2.38 11.96 -14.42
CA PRO A 95 1.31 11.05 -14.81
C PRO A 95 0.71 10.32 -13.62
N GLN A 96 -0.61 10.12 -13.63
CA GLN A 96 -1.29 9.34 -12.59
C GLN A 96 -0.84 7.86 -12.53
N ARG A 97 -0.47 7.29 -13.68
CA ARG A 97 0.04 5.92 -13.78
C ARG A 97 1.51 5.96 -14.12
N ILE A 98 2.33 5.51 -13.19
CA ILE A 98 3.78 5.55 -13.28
C ILE A 98 4.28 4.11 -13.42
N SER A 99 4.93 3.80 -14.52
CA SER A 99 5.54 2.47 -14.73
C SER A 99 6.66 2.25 -13.72
N SER A 100 6.66 1.10 -13.07
CA SER A 100 7.67 0.74 -12.09
C SER A 100 7.84 -0.78 -12.09
N ALA A 101 8.84 -1.26 -12.81
CA ALA A 101 9.18 -2.68 -12.86
C ALA A 101 10.19 -3.02 -11.76
N ARG A 102 9.70 -3.33 -10.56
CA ARG A 102 10.52 -3.67 -9.39
C ARG A 102 10.16 -5.02 -8.83
N GLN A 103 11.17 -5.71 -8.33
CA GLN A 103 11.03 -6.91 -7.51
C GLN A 103 11.40 -6.54 -6.08
N TYR A 104 10.63 -7.03 -5.14
CA TYR A 104 10.85 -6.80 -3.71
C TYR A 104 10.91 -8.12 -2.97
N SER A 105 11.86 -8.22 -2.06
CA SER A 105 11.86 -9.27 -1.04
C SER A 105 10.91 -8.91 0.09
N LYS A 106 10.32 -9.91 0.72
CA LYS A 106 9.48 -9.69 1.91
C LYS A 106 10.24 -8.91 2.98
N GLY A 107 9.64 -7.83 3.48
CA GLY A 107 10.23 -6.94 4.48
C GLY A 107 11.11 -5.84 3.89
N GLU A 108 11.41 -5.85 2.60
CA GLU A 108 12.13 -4.77 1.94
C GLU A 108 11.34 -3.46 2.01
N GLU A 109 12.02 -2.35 2.22
CA GLU A 109 11.38 -1.05 2.33
C GLU A 109 10.92 -0.53 0.96
N LEU A 110 9.62 -0.29 0.84
CA LEU A 110 8.99 0.28 -0.36
C LEU A 110 9.09 1.81 -0.38
N GLY A 111 9.10 2.42 0.79
CA GLY A 111 9.05 3.86 0.96
C GLY A 111 8.60 4.27 2.35
N TYR A 112 8.18 5.53 2.49
CA TYR A 112 7.78 6.08 3.77
C TYR A 112 6.84 7.28 3.63
N PHE A 113 6.17 7.61 4.74
CA PHE A 113 5.48 8.89 4.90
C PHE A 113 6.35 9.86 5.69
N GLN A 114 6.27 11.12 5.39
CA GLN A 114 6.93 12.15 6.19
C GLN A 114 6.13 12.52 7.44
N HIS A 115 4.82 12.29 7.45
CA HIS A 115 3.92 12.58 8.58
C HIS A 115 2.88 11.47 8.77
N GLY A 116 2.07 11.58 9.86
CA GLY A 116 1.03 10.61 10.19
C GLY A 116 0.03 10.36 9.07
N SER A 117 -0.40 9.12 8.93
CA SER A 117 -1.11 8.63 7.75
C SER A 117 -1.89 7.34 8.01
N THR A 118 -2.35 6.73 6.95
CA THR A 118 -3.05 5.45 6.97
C THR A 118 -2.53 4.56 5.84
N VAL A 119 -2.41 3.27 6.09
CA VAL A 119 -2.19 2.26 5.05
C VAL A 119 -3.41 1.36 4.99
N ILE A 120 -3.98 1.19 3.81
CA ILE A 120 -5.04 0.22 3.57
C ILE A 120 -4.44 -0.91 2.74
N LEU A 121 -4.65 -2.14 3.20
CA LEU A 121 -4.25 -3.35 2.49
C LEU A 121 -5.50 -4.06 2.00
N PHE A 122 -5.55 -4.35 0.72
CA PHE A 122 -6.55 -5.24 0.13
C PHE A 122 -5.84 -6.51 -0.34
N THR A 123 -6.48 -7.64 -0.14
CA THR A 123 -5.95 -8.93 -0.59
C THR A 123 -6.99 -9.67 -1.40
N ASP A 124 -6.55 -10.49 -2.32
CA ASP A 124 -7.42 -11.44 -2.99
C ASP A 124 -7.86 -12.60 -2.07
N ALA A 125 -8.55 -13.58 -2.62
CA ALA A 125 -9.09 -14.73 -1.88
C ALA A 125 -8.01 -15.67 -1.34
N SER A 126 -6.76 -15.60 -1.83
CA SER A 126 -5.64 -16.43 -1.37
C SER A 126 -5.11 -16.01 0.00
N TYR A 127 -5.63 -14.92 0.57
CA TYR A 127 -5.20 -14.43 1.88
C TYR A 127 -6.36 -14.40 2.86
N THR A 128 -6.11 -14.92 4.04
CA THR A 128 -7.05 -14.88 5.18
C THR A 128 -6.48 -13.98 6.26
N LEU A 129 -7.31 -13.07 6.78
CA LEU A 129 -6.95 -12.21 7.91
C LEU A 129 -6.74 -13.08 9.16
N SER A 130 -5.72 -12.79 9.96
CA SER A 130 -5.46 -13.49 11.21
C SER A 130 -6.66 -13.37 12.17
N GLU A 131 -7.14 -14.48 12.68
CA GLU A 131 -8.29 -14.55 13.60
C GLU A 131 -8.01 -13.88 14.96
N SER A 132 -6.74 -13.72 15.31
CA SER A 132 -6.34 -13.06 16.56
C SER A 132 -6.48 -11.54 16.52
N LEU A 133 -6.63 -10.94 15.34
CA LEU A 133 -6.70 -9.48 15.19
C LEU A 133 -8.10 -8.94 15.48
N ARG A 134 -8.13 -7.84 16.21
CA ARG A 134 -9.36 -7.10 16.52
C ARG A 134 -9.21 -5.63 16.13
N SER A 135 -10.33 -5.01 15.81
CA SER A 135 -10.35 -3.55 15.58
C SER A 135 -9.92 -2.82 16.85
N GLY A 136 -8.96 -1.91 16.70
CA GLY A 136 -8.37 -1.16 17.82
C GLY A 136 -7.04 -1.72 18.34
N ASP A 137 -6.63 -2.90 17.88
CA ASP A 137 -5.33 -3.46 18.25
C ASP A 137 -4.18 -2.58 17.78
N THR A 138 -3.11 -2.56 18.57
CA THR A 138 -1.84 -1.96 18.18
C THR A 138 -0.90 -3.03 17.68
N LEU A 139 -0.41 -2.88 16.45
CA LEU A 139 0.49 -3.85 15.81
C LEU A 139 1.89 -3.27 15.68
N GLN A 140 2.88 -4.13 15.83
CA GLN A 140 4.27 -3.80 15.51
C GLN A 140 4.54 -4.03 14.02
N ALA A 141 5.45 -3.26 13.42
CA ALA A 141 5.94 -3.53 12.08
C ALA A 141 6.52 -4.96 12.00
N GLY A 142 6.18 -5.69 10.94
CA GLY A 142 6.55 -7.09 10.77
C GLY A 142 5.60 -8.11 11.42
N ALA A 143 4.60 -7.67 12.19
CA ALA A 143 3.59 -8.59 12.73
C ALA A 143 2.81 -9.27 11.60
N ARG A 144 2.49 -10.55 11.82
CA ARG A 144 1.66 -11.32 10.86
C ARG A 144 0.22 -10.82 10.91
N ILE A 145 -0.29 -10.34 9.79
CA ILE A 145 -1.67 -9.87 9.64
C ILE A 145 -2.49 -10.75 8.72
N PHE A 146 -1.87 -11.39 7.73
CA PHE A 146 -2.52 -12.31 6.81
C PHE A 146 -1.77 -13.64 6.77
N THR A 147 -2.51 -14.71 6.51
CA THR A 147 -2.00 -16.03 6.15
C THR A 147 -2.31 -16.27 4.67
N HIS A 148 -1.31 -16.67 3.91
CA HIS A 148 -1.45 -17.02 2.51
C HIS A 148 -1.74 -18.51 2.36
N THR A 149 -2.78 -18.85 1.60
CA THR A 149 -3.11 -20.21 1.18
C THR A 149 -3.11 -20.22 -0.34
N PRO A 150 -2.13 -20.84 -1.00
CA PRO A 150 -2.06 -20.88 -2.46
C PRO A 150 -3.34 -21.47 -3.07
N ASP A 151 -3.89 -20.81 -4.06
CA ASP A 151 -4.97 -21.36 -4.88
C ASP A 151 -4.35 -22.24 -5.97
N GLN A 152 -4.49 -23.55 -5.85
CA GLN A 152 -3.97 -24.53 -6.79
C GLN A 152 -4.59 -24.44 -8.19
N SER A 153 -5.67 -23.69 -8.36
CA SER A 153 -6.36 -23.53 -9.66
C SER A 153 -5.82 -22.35 -10.48
N ARG A 154 -4.98 -21.50 -9.90
CA ARG A 154 -4.43 -20.32 -10.58
C ARG A 154 -3.22 -20.68 -11.43
N THR A 155 -3.26 -20.31 -12.71
CA THR A 155 -2.08 -20.34 -13.58
C THR A 155 -1.13 -19.21 -13.16
N PRO A 156 0.19 -19.45 -12.99
CA PRO A 156 1.17 -18.41 -12.72
C PRO A 156 1.06 -17.30 -13.77
N HIS A 157 0.87 -16.06 -13.36
CA HIS A 157 0.95 -14.92 -14.27
C HIS A 157 2.40 -14.81 -14.74
N GLY A 158 2.60 -15.09 -16.04
CA GLY A 158 3.90 -15.20 -16.67
C GLY A 158 4.82 -14.03 -16.34
N ALA A 159 6.07 -14.40 -16.08
CA ALA A 159 7.19 -13.47 -16.10
C ALA A 159 7.17 -12.67 -17.43
N PRO A 160 7.59 -11.39 -17.45
CA PRO A 160 7.69 -10.65 -18.69
C PRO A 160 8.64 -11.41 -19.63
N THR A 161 8.13 -11.85 -20.77
CA THR A 161 8.97 -12.36 -21.86
C THR A 161 9.90 -11.23 -22.26
N SER A 162 11.19 -11.41 -22.00
CA SER A 162 12.23 -10.56 -22.57
C SER A 162 12.21 -10.78 -24.09
N THR A 163 11.54 -9.93 -24.82
CA THR A 163 11.73 -9.80 -26.25
C THR A 163 13.04 -9.08 -26.48
N ASN A 164 14.12 -9.87 -26.64
CA ASN A 164 15.31 -9.43 -27.34
C ASN A 164 14.92 -9.29 -28.83
N GLY A 165 15.02 -8.08 -29.37
CA GLY A 165 14.95 -7.72 -30.74
C GLY A 165 15.79 -6.47 -30.97
#